data_3dbd089c54695d08bbc15138d7574c02
#
_entry.id   3dbd089c54695d08bbc15138d7574c02
#
_cell.length_a   1.000
_cell.length_b   1.000
_cell.length_c   1.000
_cell.angle_alpha   90.00
_cell.angle_beta   90.00
_cell.angle_gamma   90.00
#
_symmetry.space_group_name_H-M   'P 1'
#
loop_
_entity.id
_entity.type
_entity.pdbx_description
1 polymer ?
#
loop_
_entity_poly.entity_id
_entity_poly.type
_entity_poly.pdbx_seq_one_letter_code
_entity_poly.pdbx_strand_id
1 'polypeptide(L)'
;MALCSFYIKYKYLIYMCFSENISLAIGSTGILSSVYFYDKNIYASIGIGYFALMEILQYFQYKVIDQCNNNHNEFLTKLGYIHICFQPLFFNIWLFAFTKKPNYIFLYMSLCAALLLVSRLFFVEDNELCDDKNEPLCGKKTCSFSGNKHIAWNVRLRAAGNNWFTPSIGLHFFMWVIPVITIFQIKPFLAMLLTGPYLGILLTSNIHEQAAIWCYTFIGQILLTYYLIK
;
A
#
# COMPACT_ATOMS: atom_id res chain seq x y z
N MET A 1 -8.46 -13.05 -13.85
CA MET A 1 -9.64 -13.64 -13.18
C MET A 1 -9.76 -15.16 -13.27
N ALA A 2 -9.14 -15.82 -14.23
CA ALA A 2 -9.27 -17.26 -14.44
C ALA A 2 -8.43 -18.18 -13.53
N LEU A 3 -7.41 -17.69 -12.86
CA LEU A 3 -6.51 -18.50 -12.03
C LEU A 3 -7.06 -18.84 -10.62
N CYS A 4 -8.01 -18.09 -10.11
CA CYS A 4 -8.65 -18.40 -8.82
C CYS A 4 -9.80 -19.42 -8.92
N SER A 5 -10.29 -19.74 -10.13
CA SER A 5 -11.48 -20.59 -10.34
C SER A 5 -11.20 -22.10 -10.38
N PHE A 6 -9.95 -22.53 -10.43
CA PHE A 6 -9.61 -23.94 -10.75
C PHE A 6 -9.45 -24.89 -9.54
N TYR A 7 -9.75 -24.43 -8.30
CA TYR A 7 -9.51 -25.25 -7.10
C TYR A 7 -10.72 -25.41 -6.18
N ILE A 8 -11.88 -25.72 -6.75
CA ILE A 8 -13.10 -26.03 -5.95
C ILE A 8 -13.22 -27.54 -5.81
N LYS A 9 -12.49 -28.17 -4.90
CA LYS A 9 -12.85 -29.57 -4.48
C LYS A 9 -12.34 -30.06 -3.11
N TYR A 10 -11.80 -29.25 -2.22
CA TYR A 10 -11.50 -29.71 -0.85
C TYR A 10 -11.95 -28.70 0.20
N LYS A 11 -12.79 -29.10 1.11
CA LYS A 11 -13.66 -28.36 2.02
C LYS A 11 -12.98 -27.64 3.20
N TYR A 12 -11.68 -27.45 3.22
CA TYR A 12 -10.91 -26.84 4.32
C TYR A 12 -9.67 -26.04 3.91
N LEU A 13 -9.57 -25.57 2.69
CA LEU A 13 -8.52 -24.61 2.34
C LEU A 13 -9.16 -23.24 2.13
N ILE A 14 -8.89 -22.31 3.04
CA ILE A 14 -9.17 -20.88 2.87
C ILE A 14 -8.28 -20.43 1.72
N TYR A 15 -8.88 -20.16 0.57
CA TYR A 15 -8.15 -19.79 -0.64
C TYR A 15 -7.76 -18.32 -0.58
N MET A 16 -6.57 -18.03 -0.10
CA MET A 16 -5.90 -16.82 -0.50
C MET A 16 -5.42 -17.02 -1.95
N CYS A 17 -5.84 -16.15 -2.88
CA CYS A 17 -5.40 -16.18 -4.28
C CYS A 17 -3.91 -15.86 -4.41
N PHE A 18 -3.29 -15.37 -3.37
CA PHE A 18 -1.93 -14.86 -3.29
C PHE A 18 -1.20 -15.57 -2.15
N SER A 19 0.10 -15.79 -2.33
CA SER A 19 0.92 -16.57 -1.40
C SER A 19 2.25 -15.86 -1.13
N GLU A 20 2.96 -16.34 -0.10
CA GLU A 20 4.30 -15.83 0.21
C GLU A 20 5.24 -15.87 -0.99
N ASN A 21 5.20 -16.94 -1.80
CA ASN A 21 6.06 -17.09 -2.98
C ASN A 21 5.74 -16.06 -4.08
N ILE A 22 4.47 -15.70 -4.24
CA ILE A 22 4.04 -14.68 -5.19
C ILE A 22 4.55 -13.31 -4.75
N SER A 23 4.38 -12.93 -3.48
CA SER A 23 4.91 -11.68 -2.94
C SER A 23 6.44 -11.61 -3.06
N LEU A 24 7.15 -12.71 -2.78
CA LEU A 24 8.59 -12.76 -2.98
C LEU A 24 8.98 -12.56 -4.45
N ALA A 25 8.30 -13.23 -5.38
CA ALA A 25 8.58 -13.11 -6.81
C ALA A 25 8.34 -11.70 -7.33
N ILE A 26 7.20 -11.08 -6.94
CA ILE A 26 6.86 -9.70 -7.32
C ILE A 26 7.85 -8.72 -6.71
N GLY A 27 8.15 -8.84 -5.43
CA GLY A 27 9.11 -7.99 -4.73
C GLY A 27 10.51 -8.08 -5.34
N SER A 28 10.99 -9.30 -5.62
CA SER A 28 12.29 -9.52 -6.29
C SER A 28 12.32 -8.90 -7.70
N THR A 29 11.26 -9.09 -8.49
CA THR A 29 11.13 -8.47 -9.81
C THR A 29 11.13 -6.94 -9.71
N GLY A 30 10.46 -6.39 -8.69
CA GLY A 30 10.46 -4.95 -8.43
C GLY A 30 11.84 -4.41 -8.06
N ILE A 31 12.60 -5.10 -7.21
CA ILE A 31 13.97 -4.70 -6.87
C ILE A 31 14.87 -4.73 -8.10
N LEU A 32 14.82 -5.79 -8.91
CA LEU A 32 15.58 -5.86 -10.16
C LEU A 32 15.19 -4.74 -11.14
N SER A 33 13.90 -4.43 -11.24
CA SER A 33 13.42 -3.31 -12.05
C SER A 33 13.92 -1.96 -11.52
N SER A 34 13.93 -1.77 -10.20
CA SER A 34 14.47 -0.56 -9.56
C SER A 34 15.95 -0.37 -9.92
N VAL A 35 16.76 -1.41 -9.81
CA VAL A 35 18.17 -1.38 -10.20
C VAL A 35 18.33 -1.07 -11.70
N TYR A 36 17.53 -1.71 -12.56
CA TYR A 36 17.55 -1.43 -14.02
C TYR A 36 17.26 0.04 -14.37
N PHE A 37 16.35 0.69 -13.62
CA PHE A 37 16.00 2.10 -13.86
C PHE A 37 16.96 3.10 -13.20
N TYR A 38 17.86 2.66 -12.33
CA TYR A 38 18.71 3.55 -11.53
C TYR A 38 19.45 4.58 -12.40
N ASP A 39 20.14 4.12 -13.43
CA ASP A 39 20.88 4.99 -14.35
C ASP A 39 20.00 5.68 -15.41
N LYS A 40 18.80 5.18 -15.64
CA LYS A 40 17.88 5.71 -16.66
C LYS A 40 16.99 6.81 -16.13
N ASN A 41 16.43 6.61 -14.93
CA ASN A 41 15.54 7.55 -14.29
C ASN A 41 15.48 7.27 -12.78
N ILE A 42 16.14 8.09 -12.00
CA ILE A 42 16.23 7.92 -10.54
C ILE A 42 14.86 7.97 -9.85
N TYR A 43 13.92 8.78 -10.35
CA TYR A 43 12.58 8.86 -9.76
C TYR A 43 11.80 7.56 -9.95
N ALA A 44 11.91 6.94 -11.14
CA ALA A 44 11.34 5.63 -11.40
C ALA A 44 11.96 4.56 -10.50
N SER A 45 13.29 4.55 -10.38
CA SER A 45 14.03 3.63 -9.54
C SER A 45 13.56 3.70 -8.08
N ILE A 46 13.56 4.90 -7.49
CA ILE A 46 13.16 5.11 -6.09
C ILE A 46 11.71 4.69 -5.88
N GLY A 47 10.78 5.08 -6.74
CA GLY A 47 9.37 4.74 -6.61
C GLY A 47 9.13 3.24 -6.70
N ILE A 48 9.67 2.58 -7.75
CA ILE A 48 9.53 1.11 -7.92
C ILE A 48 10.19 0.37 -6.75
N GLY A 49 11.40 0.77 -6.33
CA GLY A 49 12.09 0.16 -5.20
C GLY A 49 11.28 0.21 -3.91
N TYR A 50 10.67 1.35 -3.62
CA TYR A 50 9.83 1.51 -2.45
C TYR A 50 8.62 0.55 -2.45
N PHE A 51 7.87 0.48 -3.54
CA PHE A 51 6.73 -0.44 -3.62
C PHE A 51 7.14 -1.91 -3.59
N ALA A 52 8.32 -2.25 -4.15
CA ALA A 52 8.88 -3.59 -4.07
C ALA A 52 9.16 -4.04 -2.62
N LEU A 53 9.59 -3.12 -1.75
CA LEU A 53 9.83 -3.40 -0.33
C LEU A 53 8.56 -3.84 0.39
N MET A 54 7.37 -3.36 -0.04
CA MET A 54 6.11 -3.81 0.53
C MET A 54 5.83 -5.28 0.24
N GLU A 55 6.10 -5.73 -0.98
CA GLU A 55 5.94 -7.14 -1.35
C GLU A 55 6.91 -8.05 -0.57
N ILE A 56 8.15 -7.58 -0.36
CA ILE A 56 9.11 -8.28 0.50
C ILE A 56 8.63 -8.32 1.95
N LEU A 57 8.06 -7.22 2.46
CA LEU A 57 7.49 -7.18 3.81
C LEU A 57 6.30 -8.15 3.94
N GLN A 58 5.41 -8.22 2.95
CA GLN A 58 4.30 -9.17 2.92
C GLN A 58 4.78 -10.63 2.92
N TYR A 59 5.87 -10.94 2.20
CA TYR A 59 6.50 -12.26 2.28
C TYR A 59 6.84 -12.64 3.73
N PHE A 60 7.41 -11.72 4.52
CA PHE A 60 7.70 -11.98 5.93
C PHE A 60 6.42 -12.04 6.79
N GLN A 61 5.40 -11.24 6.48
CA GLN A 61 4.12 -11.30 7.18
C GLN A 61 3.43 -12.65 6.98
N TYR A 62 3.52 -13.27 5.80
CA TYR A 62 3.01 -14.63 5.56
C TYR A 62 3.61 -15.68 6.49
N LYS A 63 4.87 -15.53 6.93
CA LYS A 63 5.53 -16.47 7.86
C LYS A 63 4.89 -16.51 9.24
N VAL A 64 4.22 -15.42 9.62
CA VAL A 64 3.61 -15.24 10.96
C VAL A 64 2.13 -14.90 10.90
N ILE A 65 1.50 -15.10 9.73
CA ILE A 65 0.09 -14.81 9.51
C ILE A 65 -0.80 -15.56 10.52
N ASP A 66 -1.90 -14.94 10.96
CA ASP A 66 -2.84 -15.45 11.95
C ASP A 66 -2.28 -15.60 13.39
N GLN A 67 -1.00 -15.32 13.61
CA GLN A 67 -0.37 -15.38 14.93
C GLN A 67 -0.55 -14.05 15.69
N CYS A 68 -1.79 -13.64 15.96
CA CYS A 68 -2.10 -12.33 16.56
C CYS A 68 -1.59 -12.13 18.01
N ASN A 69 -1.05 -13.14 18.65
CA ASN A 69 -0.40 -13.04 19.96
C ASN A 69 1.14 -13.01 19.85
N ASN A 70 1.68 -13.02 18.63
CA ASN A 70 3.10 -13.00 18.36
C ASN A 70 3.59 -11.56 18.13
N ASN A 71 4.54 -11.11 18.93
CA ASN A 71 5.12 -9.76 18.80
C ASN A 71 5.74 -9.51 17.41
N HIS A 72 6.22 -10.56 16.74
CA HIS A 72 6.77 -10.44 15.40
C HIS A 72 5.67 -10.12 14.37
N ASN A 73 4.50 -10.76 14.47
CA ASN A 73 3.35 -10.41 13.63
C ASN A 73 2.94 -8.96 13.85
N GLU A 74 2.81 -8.54 15.12
CA GLU A 74 2.48 -7.15 15.46
C GLU A 74 3.49 -6.16 14.90
N PHE A 75 4.78 -6.43 15.04
CA PHE A 75 5.86 -5.58 14.53
C PHE A 75 5.80 -5.44 13.00
N LEU A 76 5.71 -6.55 12.26
CA LEU A 76 5.62 -6.54 10.81
C LEU A 76 4.35 -5.85 10.30
N THR A 77 3.23 -5.97 11.06
CA THR A 77 1.99 -5.28 10.72
C THR A 77 2.11 -3.77 10.91
N LYS A 78 2.77 -3.31 11.99
CA LYS A 78 3.09 -1.88 12.20
C LYS A 78 3.98 -1.33 11.09
N LEU A 79 5.01 -2.09 10.67
CA LEU A 79 5.85 -1.71 9.53
C LEU A 79 5.04 -1.59 8.23
N GLY A 80 4.09 -2.51 8.00
CA GLY A 80 3.16 -2.42 6.87
C GLY A 80 2.34 -1.14 6.88
N TYR A 81 1.78 -0.78 8.02
CA TYR A 81 1.05 0.47 8.18
C TYR A 81 1.91 1.70 7.92
N ILE A 82 3.12 1.75 8.51
CA ILE A 82 4.07 2.85 8.26
C ILE A 82 4.40 2.95 6.77
N HIS A 83 4.67 1.83 6.12
CA HIS A 83 4.92 1.79 4.68
C HIS A 83 3.74 2.37 3.89
N ILE A 84 2.49 1.98 4.21
CA ILE A 84 1.30 2.54 3.57
C ILE A 84 1.22 4.05 3.75
N CYS A 85 1.49 4.57 4.94
CA CYS A 85 1.45 6.01 5.19
C CYS A 85 2.39 6.80 4.26
N PHE A 86 3.56 6.26 3.93
CA PHE A 86 4.53 6.90 3.04
C PHE A 86 4.30 6.63 1.54
N GLN A 87 3.42 5.72 1.16
CA GLN A 87 3.16 5.40 -0.24
C GLN A 87 2.83 6.61 -1.11
N PRO A 88 2.00 7.60 -0.69
CA PRO A 88 1.74 8.79 -1.51
C PRO A 88 3.00 9.58 -1.83
N LEU A 89 3.95 9.69 -0.89
CA LEU A 89 5.23 10.35 -1.12
C LEU A 89 6.02 9.67 -2.24
N PHE A 90 6.18 8.36 -2.14
CA PHE A 90 6.96 7.59 -3.12
C PHE A 90 6.24 7.42 -4.46
N PHE A 91 4.92 7.43 -4.45
CA PHE A 91 4.13 7.52 -5.69
C PHE A 91 4.34 8.85 -6.40
N ASN A 92 4.34 9.97 -5.69
CA ASN A 92 4.63 11.28 -6.26
C ASN A 92 6.07 11.36 -6.80
N ILE A 93 7.04 10.73 -6.12
CA ILE A 93 8.41 10.57 -6.65
C ILE A 93 8.37 9.78 -7.96
N TRP A 94 7.69 8.64 -7.99
CA TRP A 94 7.54 7.82 -9.21
C TRP A 94 6.88 8.58 -10.36
N LEU A 95 5.86 9.41 -10.08
CA LEU A 95 5.20 10.24 -11.09
C LEU A 95 6.15 11.25 -11.71
N PHE A 96 7.17 11.71 -10.99
CA PHE A 96 8.18 12.62 -11.56
C PHE A 96 8.94 12.01 -12.73
N ALA A 97 9.01 10.70 -12.84
CA ALA A 97 9.58 10.02 -14.00
C ALA A 97 8.83 10.35 -15.30
N PHE A 98 7.56 10.76 -15.21
CA PHE A 98 6.67 11.00 -16.35
C PHE A 98 6.32 12.47 -16.53
N THR A 99 6.76 13.35 -15.64
CA THR A 99 6.42 14.78 -15.66
C THR A 99 7.59 15.62 -16.19
N LYS A 100 7.26 16.66 -16.98
CA LYS A 100 8.26 17.61 -17.48
C LYS A 100 8.75 18.58 -16.40
N LYS A 101 7.90 18.88 -15.41
CA LYS A 101 8.17 19.85 -14.32
C LYS A 101 7.71 19.25 -13.00
N PRO A 102 8.59 18.60 -12.23
CA PRO A 102 8.27 18.12 -10.90
C PRO A 102 7.83 19.27 -9.99
N ASN A 103 6.77 19.03 -9.22
CA ASN A 103 6.32 19.98 -8.21
C ASN A 103 6.63 19.44 -6.82
N TYR A 104 7.74 19.89 -6.26
CA TYR A 104 8.26 19.42 -4.98
C TYR A 104 7.36 19.74 -3.77
N ILE A 105 6.44 20.70 -3.89
CA ILE A 105 5.50 21.01 -2.79
C ILE A 105 4.67 19.80 -2.41
N PHE A 106 4.29 18.97 -3.39
CA PHE A 106 3.53 17.74 -3.13
C PHE A 106 4.33 16.67 -2.39
N LEU A 107 5.66 16.67 -2.52
CA LEU A 107 6.49 15.77 -1.71
C LEU A 107 6.48 16.19 -0.25
N TYR A 108 6.62 17.48 0.03
CA TYR A 108 6.56 17.98 1.42
C TYR A 108 5.17 17.76 2.03
N MET A 109 4.10 18.02 1.28
CA MET A 109 2.73 17.76 1.75
C MET A 109 2.51 16.27 2.01
N SER A 110 2.96 15.39 1.13
CA SER A 110 2.85 13.94 1.31
C SER A 110 3.70 13.44 2.48
N LEU A 111 4.87 14.01 2.71
CA LEU A 111 5.69 13.71 3.88
C LEU A 111 4.99 14.11 5.18
N CYS A 112 4.46 15.33 5.25
CA CYS A 112 3.71 15.79 6.41
C CYS A 112 2.48 14.91 6.67
N ALA A 113 1.73 14.57 5.62
CA ALA A 113 0.58 13.68 5.70
C ALA A 113 0.96 12.29 6.22
N ALA A 114 2.07 11.72 5.72
CA ALA A 114 2.58 10.44 6.17
C ALA A 114 2.94 10.46 7.67
N LEU A 115 3.64 11.50 8.13
CA LEU A 115 4.01 11.64 9.54
C LEU A 115 2.80 11.79 10.46
N LEU A 116 1.77 12.55 10.02
CA LEU A 116 0.50 12.68 10.75
C LEU A 116 -0.25 11.34 10.83
N LEU A 117 -0.30 10.56 9.75
CA LEU A 117 -0.93 9.24 9.75
C LEU A 117 -0.16 8.25 10.64
N VAL A 118 1.18 8.25 10.57
CA VAL A 118 2.04 7.40 11.44
C VAL A 118 1.86 7.76 12.91
N SER A 119 1.65 9.04 13.25
CA SER A 119 1.44 9.46 14.64
C SER A 119 0.24 8.78 15.31
N ARG A 120 -0.72 8.26 14.54
CA ARG A 120 -1.88 7.51 15.03
C ARG A 120 -1.53 6.16 15.67
N LEU A 121 -0.32 5.66 15.46
CA LEU A 121 0.18 4.44 16.14
C LEU A 121 0.58 4.67 17.59
N PHE A 122 0.78 5.92 18.01
CA PHE A 122 1.32 6.26 19.32
C PHE A 122 0.22 6.79 20.24
N PHE A 123 0.38 6.50 21.53
CA PHE A 123 -0.50 7.00 22.61
C PHE A 123 -1.98 6.65 22.37
N VAL A 124 -2.25 5.38 22.03
CA VAL A 124 -3.61 4.92 21.77
C VAL A 124 -4.25 4.42 23.06
N GLU A 125 -5.28 5.10 23.52
CA GLU A 125 -6.13 4.69 24.64
C GLU A 125 -7.34 3.90 24.14
N ASP A 126 -7.95 3.05 24.99
CA ASP A 126 -9.08 2.19 24.57
C ASP A 126 -10.33 2.98 24.20
N ASN A 127 -10.54 4.16 24.84
CA ASN A 127 -11.63 5.08 24.55
C ASN A 127 -11.40 5.95 23.29
N GLU A 128 -10.20 5.93 22.75
CA GLU A 128 -9.81 6.67 21.55
C GLU A 128 -9.57 5.79 20.34
N LEU A 129 -9.94 4.51 20.41
CA LEU A 129 -9.77 3.61 19.26
C LEU A 129 -10.65 4.02 18.09
N CYS A 130 -10.09 3.92 16.92
CA CYS A 130 -10.85 4.14 15.68
C CYS A 130 -11.97 3.08 15.50
N ASP A 131 -12.99 3.40 14.71
CA ASP A 131 -14.08 2.49 14.35
C ASP A 131 -13.67 1.64 13.13
N ASP A 132 -13.53 0.34 13.32
CA ASP A 132 -13.17 -0.63 12.28
C ASP A 132 -14.24 -0.79 11.18
N LYS A 133 -15.47 -0.30 11.40
CA LYS A 133 -16.54 -0.35 10.39
C LYS A 133 -16.37 0.70 9.29
N ASN A 134 -15.74 1.82 9.61
CA ASN A 134 -15.70 3.00 8.75
C ASN A 134 -14.29 3.31 8.22
N GLU A 135 -13.25 2.70 8.75
CA GLU A 135 -11.87 3.02 8.38
C GLU A 135 -11.05 1.77 8.08
N PRO A 136 -10.46 1.65 6.86
CA PRO A 136 -9.56 0.55 6.53
C PRO A 136 -8.39 0.46 7.50
N LEU A 137 -7.93 -0.74 7.74
CA LEU A 137 -6.83 -1.09 8.64
C LEU A 137 -7.11 -0.85 10.14
N CYS A 138 -8.19 -0.18 10.50
CA CYS A 138 -8.55 0.05 11.90
C CYS A 138 -8.95 -1.27 12.60
N GLY A 139 -8.49 -1.46 13.82
CA GLY A 139 -8.86 -2.61 14.64
C GLY A 139 -8.40 -2.49 16.08
N LYS A 140 -9.02 -3.28 16.97
CA LYS A 140 -8.70 -3.27 18.42
C LYS A 140 -7.32 -3.82 18.73
N LYS A 141 -6.75 -4.63 17.83
CA LYS A 141 -5.43 -5.26 17.99
C LYS A 141 -4.66 -5.17 16.69
N THR A 142 -3.36 -4.92 16.79
CA THR A 142 -2.49 -4.93 15.60
C THR A 142 -2.12 -6.36 15.24
N CYS A 143 -2.52 -6.79 14.06
CA CYS A 143 -2.27 -8.15 13.56
C CYS A 143 -2.48 -8.25 12.05
N SER A 144 -1.61 -8.98 11.36
CA SER A 144 -1.86 -9.49 10.02
C SER A 144 -2.47 -10.88 10.10
N PHE A 145 -3.56 -11.09 9.36
CA PHE A 145 -4.34 -12.32 9.34
C PHE A 145 -4.80 -12.69 7.94
N SER A 146 -5.29 -13.91 7.77
CA SER A 146 -5.78 -14.40 6.49
C SER A 146 -7.06 -13.69 6.06
N GLY A 147 -6.99 -12.97 4.95
CA GLY A 147 -8.16 -12.38 4.29
C GLY A 147 -8.82 -13.35 3.30
N ASN A 148 -9.81 -12.87 2.53
CA ASN A 148 -10.52 -13.69 1.55
C ASN A 148 -9.65 -13.99 0.31
N LYS A 149 -8.80 -13.06 -0.09
CA LYS A 149 -7.96 -13.16 -1.29
C LYS A 149 -6.48 -12.96 -0.97
N HIS A 150 -6.18 -12.21 0.08
CA HIS A 150 -4.84 -11.80 0.45
C HIS A 150 -4.70 -11.63 1.96
N ILE A 151 -3.52 -11.17 2.43
CA ILE A 151 -3.32 -10.72 3.81
C ILE A 151 -4.32 -9.60 4.12
N ALA A 152 -4.95 -9.70 5.26
CA ALA A 152 -5.75 -8.64 5.85
C ALA A 152 -5.01 -8.09 7.08
N TRP A 153 -5.18 -6.80 7.35
CA TRP A 153 -4.54 -6.13 8.47
C TRP A 153 -5.56 -5.49 9.39
N ASN A 154 -5.34 -5.68 10.69
CA ASN A 154 -5.86 -4.82 11.73
C ASN A 154 -4.71 -4.04 12.33
N VAL A 155 -4.92 -2.76 12.54
CA VAL A 155 -3.94 -1.90 13.20
C VAL A 155 -4.65 -1.11 14.30
N ARG A 156 -4.14 -1.19 15.52
CA ARG A 156 -4.65 -0.40 16.64
C ARG A 156 -4.23 1.05 16.45
N LEU A 157 -5.18 1.90 16.11
CA LEU A 157 -4.97 3.31 15.76
C LEU A 157 -5.82 4.23 16.62
N ARG A 158 -5.34 5.44 16.85
CA ARG A 158 -6.16 6.52 17.40
C ARG A 158 -7.27 6.88 16.42
N ALA A 159 -8.47 7.23 16.98
CA ALA A 159 -9.60 7.67 16.17
C ALA A 159 -9.27 8.95 15.38
N ALA A 160 -9.74 9.00 14.14
CA ALA A 160 -9.63 10.20 13.33
C ALA A 160 -10.57 11.31 13.85
N GLY A 161 -10.15 12.57 13.69
CA GLY A 161 -11.00 13.72 13.98
C GLY A 161 -11.04 14.19 15.44
N ASN A 162 -10.37 13.50 16.37
CA ASN A 162 -10.34 13.90 17.79
C ASN A 162 -9.55 15.21 18.02
N ASN A 163 -8.64 15.52 17.11
CA ASN A 163 -7.91 16.78 17.07
C ASN A 163 -7.35 17.04 15.66
N TRP A 164 -6.81 18.24 15.42
CA TRP A 164 -6.24 18.65 14.13
C TRP A 164 -5.08 17.75 13.64
N PHE A 165 -4.44 17.02 14.55
CA PHE A 165 -3.27 16.18 14.25
C PHE A 165 -3.62 14.69 14.06
N THR A 166 -4.91 14.33 14.02
CA THR A 166 -5.37 12.95 13.83
C THR A 166 -6.24 12.82 12.56
N PRO A 167 -5.62 12.87 11.35
CA PRO A 167 -6.38 12.80 10.12
C PRO A 167 -6.92 11.40 9.86
N SER A 168 -8.02 11.31 9.11
CA SER A 168 -8.50 10.05 8.57
C SER A 168 -7.59 9.51 7.46
N ILE A 169 -7.76 8.24 7.09
CA ILE A 169 -7.09 7.65 5.92
C ILE A 169 -7.43 8.39 4.61
N GLY A 170 -8.49 9.18 4.59
CA GLY A 170 -8.84 10.05 3.47
C GLY A 170 -7.69 10.98 3.06
N LEU A 171 -6.87 11.45 4.03
CA LEU A 171 -5.67 12.24 3.73
C LEU A 171 -4.68 11.49 2.83
N HIS A 172 -4.53 10.17 3.02
CA HIS A 172 -3.72 9.32 2.16
C HIS A 172 -4.23 9.37 0.70
N PHE A 173 -5.55 9.21 0.49
CA PHE A 173 -6.15 9.29 -0.85
C PHE A 173 -5.98 10.67 -1.48
N PHE A 174 -6.15 11.74 -0.72
CA PHE A 174 -5.95 13.10 -1.22
C PHE A 174 -4.53 13.32 -1.75
N MET A 175 -3.53 12.80 -1.05
CA MET A 175 -2.13 12.92 -1.49
C MET A 175 -1.79 12.08 -2.73
N TRP A 176 -2.65 11.14 -3.12
CA TRP A 176 -2.56 10.43 -4.40
C TRP A 176 -3.17 11.22 -5.54
N VAL A 177 -4.35 11.78 -5.32
CA VAL A 177 -5.21 12.33 -6.37
C VAL A 177 -4.86 13.78 -6.70
N ILE A 178 -4.69 14.64 -5.69
CA ILE A 178 -4.47 16.07 -5.90
C ILE A 178 -3.25 16.38 -6.75
N PRO A 179 -2.06 15.77 -6.52
CA PRO A 179 -0.90 16.05 -7.35
C PRO A 179 -1.13 15.72 -8.82
N VAL A 180 -1.81 14.63 -9.11
CA VAL A 180 -2.09 14.19 -10.49
C VAL A 180 -3.04 15.14 -11.20
N ILE A 181 -4.12 15.56 -10.53
CA ILE A 181 -5.09 16.51 -11.10
C ILE A 181 -4.43 17.86 -11.39
N THR A 182 -3.57 18.34 -10.48
CA THR A 182 -2.91 19.65 -10.64
C THR A 182 -1.82 19.69 -11.69
N ILE A 183 -1.21 18.53 -12.01
CA ILE A 183 -0.19 18.44 -13.06
C ILE A 183 -0.80 18.54 -14.46
N PHE A 184 -2.07 18.18 -14.66
CA PHE A 184 -2.78 18.21 -15.95
C PHE A 184 -2.00 17.55 -17.11
N GLN A 185 -1.31 16.46 -16.85
CA GLN A 185 -0.59 15.69 -17.86
C GLN A 185 -1.16 14.29 -18.00
N ILE A 186 -1.29 13.81 -19.25
CA ILE A 186 -1.96 12.55 -19.54
C ILE A 186 -1.22 11.34 -18.98
N LYS A 187 0.11 11.32 -18.99
CA LYS A 187 0.90 10.17 -18.52
C LYS A 187 0.74 9.94 -17.01
N PRO A 188 0.93 10.94 -16.12
CA PRO A 188 0.65 10.80 -14.70
C PRO A 188 -0.80 10.42 -14.41
N PHE A 189 -1.76 10.99 -15.14
CA PHE A 189 -3.17 10.65 -15.00
C PHE A 189 -3.45 9.18 -15.32
N LEU A 190 -2.97 8.68 -16.44
CA LEU A 190 -3.10 7.27 -16.81
C LEU A 190 -2.37 6.35 -15.82
N ALA A 191 -1.20 6.73 -15.33
CA ALA A 191 -0.48 5.98 -14.32
C ALA A 191 -1.30 5.83 -13.04
N MET A 192 -1.87 6.92 -12.53
CA MET A 192 -2.77 6.87 -11.38
C MET A 192 -4.04 6.05 -11.68
N LEU A 193 -4.65 6.22 -12.84
CA LEU A 193 -5.87 5.51 -13.22
C LEU A 193 -5.67 3.99 -13.27
N LEU A 194 -4.50 3.53 -13.69
CA LEU A 194 -4.20 2.11 -13.85
C LEU A 194 -3.61 1.45 -12.60
N THR A 195 -3.12 2.24 -11.64
CA THR A 195 -2.39 1.71 -10.47
C THR A 195 -2.76 2.37 -9.13
N GLY A 196 -3.78 3.21 -9.12
CA GLY A 196 -4.19 3.97 -7.92
C GLY A 196 -4.84 3.11 -6.82
N PRO A 197 -4.86 3.62 -5.57
CA PRO A 197 -5.34 2.87 -4.41
C PRO A 197 -6.83 2.50 -4.45
N TYR A 198 -7.65 3.22 -5.23
CA TYR A 198 -9.07 2.89 -5.44
C TYR A 198 -9.26 1.49 -6.06
N LEU A 199 -8.24 0.93 -6.72
CA LEU A 199 -8.31 -0.44 -7.24
C LEU A 199 -8.45 -1.48 -6.13
N GLY A 200 -7.90 -1.24 -4.94
CA GLY A 200 -8.14 -2.08 -3.78
C GLY A 200 -9.62 -2.16 -3.43
N ILE A 201 -10.34 -1.03 -3.47
CA ILE A 201 -11.79 -0.96 -3.20
C ILE A 201 -12.58 -1.70 -4.28
N LEU A 202 -12.16 -1.61 -5.54
CA LEU A 202 -12.83 -2.29 -6.67
C LEU A 202 -12.58 -3.81 -6.68
N LEU A 203 -11.45 -4.26 -6.17
CA LEU A 203 -11.03 -5.65 -6.23
C LEU A 203 -11.53 -6.50 -5.04
N THR A 204 -11.80 -5.86 -3.89
CA THR A 204 -12.35 -6.56 -2.70
C THR A 204 -13.29 -5.68 -1.89
N SER A 205 -14.34 -6.30 -1.36
CA SER A 205 -15.22 -5.68 -0.38
C SER A 205 -14.71 -5.80 1.07
N ASN A 206 -13.68 -6.62 1.31
CA ASN A 206 -13.07 -6.73 2.63
C ASN A 206 -12.16 -5.53 2.90
N ILE A 207 -12.63 -4.63 3.75
CA ILE A 207 -11.95 -3.37 4.09
C ILE A 207 -10.52 -3.58 4.62
N HIS A 208 -10.28 -4.68 5.36
CA HIS A 208 -8.99 -4.98 5.98
C HIS A 208 -7.94 -5.52 5.00
N GLU A 209 -8.36 -6.01 3.80
CA GLU A 209 -7.42 -6.51 2.80
C GLU A 209 -7.24 -5.57 1.59
N GLN A 210 -8.02 -4.48 1.51
CA GLN A 210 -7.97 -3.55 0.38
C GLN A 210 -6.58 -3.01 0.11
N ALA A 211 -5.85 -2.65 1.16
CA ALA A 211 -4.51 -2.10 1.03
C ALA A 211 -3.51 -3.15 0.52
N ALA A 212 -3.62 -4.40 0.98
CA ALA A 212 -2.75 -5.48 0.53
C ALA A 212 -3.04 -5.88 -0.92
N ILE A 213 -4.33 -6.00 -1.30
CA ILE A 213 -4.73 -6.28 -2.69
C ILE A 213 -4.28 -5.16 -3.63
N TRP A 214 -4.37 -3.91 -3.19
CA TRP A 214 -3.88 -2.81 -4.00
C TRP A 214 -2.38 -2.90 -4.30
N CYS A 215 -1.56 -3.41 -3.39
CA CYS A 215 -0.11 -3.60 -3.61
C CYS A 215 0.19 -4.43 -4.88
N TYR A 216 -0.70 -5.32 -5.32
CA TYR A 216 -0.53 -6.05 -6.60
C TYR A 216 -0.59 -5.17 -7.84
N THR A 217 -1.20 -4.00 -7.77
CA THR A 217 -1.18 -3.05 -8.89
C THR A 217 0.23 -2.54 -9.19
N PHE A 218 1.18 -2.80 -8.29
CA PHE A 218 2.60 -2.55 -8.46
C PHE A 218 3.19 -3.23 -9.72
N ILE A 219 2.69 -4.40 -10.11
CA ILE A 219 3.05 -5.02 -11.40
C ILE A 219 2.73 -4.06 -12.56
N GLY A 220 1.56 -3.43 -12.51
CA GLY A 220 1.17 -2.40 -13.47
C GLY A 220 2.11 -1.20 -13.48
N GLN A 221 2.60 -0.77 -12.30
CA GLN A 221 3.60 0.31 -12.20
C GLN A 221 4.90 -0.05 -12.90
N ILE A 222 5.41 -1.28 -12.70
CA ILE A 222 6.61 -1.77 -13.39
C ILE A 222 6.40 -1.73 -14.91
N LEU A 223 5.31 -2.33 -15.40
CA LEU A 223 5.02 -2.40 -16.83
C LEU A 223 4.85 -1.01 -17.48
N LEU A 224 4.12 -0.11 -16.81
CA LEU A 224 3.97 1.27 -17.26
C LEU A 224 5.30 2.01 -17.32
N THR A 225 6.16 1.80 -16.33
CA THR A 225 7.48 2.42 -16.30
C THR A 225 8.33 1.98 -17.50
N TYR A 226 8.36 0.68 -17.80
CA TYR A 226 9.04 0.17 -19.01
C TYR A 226 8.48 0.76 -20.30
N TYR A 227 7.17 0.97 -20.36
CA TYR A 227 6.52 1.49 -21.56
C TYR A 227 6.72 3.01 -21.73
N LEU A 228 6.67 3.79 -20.64
CA LEU A 228 6.63 5.25 -20.68
C LEU A 228 8.02 5.91 -20.62
N ILE A 229 9.06 5.21 -20.16
CA ILE A 229 10.46 5.71 -20.04
C ILE A 229 11.33 5.27 -21.24
N LYS A 230 10.74 4.87 -22.33
CA LYS A 230 11.50 4.59 -23.57
C LYS A 230 12.10 5.84 -24.16
#